data_5a096ae08f8c1bb9a78fde08c5736eb7
#
_entry.id   5a096ae08f8c1bb9a78fde08c5736eb7
#
_cell.length_a   1.000
_cell.length_b   1.000
_cell.length_c   1.000
_cell.angle_alpha   90.00
_cell.angle_beta   90.00
_cell.angle_gamma   90.00
#
_symmetry.space_group_name_H-M   'P 1'
#
loop_
_entity.id
_entity.type
_entity.pdbx_description
1 polymer ?
#
loop_
_entity_poly.entity_id
_entity_poly.type
_entity_poly.pdbx_seq_one_letter_code
_entity_poly.pdbx_strand_id
1 'polypeptide(L)'
;MYKRQLTYFTTGQFMELDLTARRNLELTETLRSKEKKGSLLWVLDKTKTPMGARCLRSWLERPLLSVTAICKRNSAVAALVEDTIQREELIAAMTGLGDMERLIGRIVYGTAGGRDMASLRAAIEKLPAVAAQLERFSAGRLAELRRQLDTLDDIGGRIAAVICDEPPFSVREGGFIRDGYDEEVDRLRHILKGGTVSYTHLTLPTTSR
;
A
#
# COMPACT_ATOMS: atom_id res chain seq x y z
N MET A 1 14.37 -8.30 17.80
CA MET A 1 14.05 -9.73 17.56
C MET A 1 12.79 -9.78 16.70
N TYR A 2 12.93 -9.96 15.38
CA TYR A 2 11.81 -9.86 14.44
C TYR A 2 11.00 -11.16 14.48
N LYS A 3 9.78 -11.09 14.99
CA LYS A 3 8.82 -12.19 14.82
C LYS A 3 8.36 -12.16 13.36
N ARG A 4 8.99 -12.97 12.49
CA ARG A 4 8.39 -13.32 11.21
C ARG A 4 7.03 -13.93 11.50
N GLN A 5 5.96 -13.31 10.99
CA GLN A 5 4.65 -13.94 11.06
C GLN A 5 4.73 -15.25 10.31
N LEU A 6 4.65 -16.35 11.04
CA LEU A 6 4.50 -17.67 10.47
C LEU A 6 3.07 -17.77 9.95
N THR A 7 2.92 -17.82 8.64
CA THR A 7 1.62 -18.10 8.03
C THR A 7 1.42 -19.60 8.11
N TYR A 8 0.44 -20.05 8.90
CA TYR A 8 0.06 -21.45 8.97
C TYR A 8 -0.60 -21.86 7.65
N PHE A 9 0.00 -22.82 6.97
CA PHE A 9 -0.62 -23.50 5.85
C PHE A 9 -1.17 -24.84 6.33
N THR A 10 -2.47 -25.01 6.25
CA THR A 10 -3.08 -26.34 6.41
C THR A 10 -2.77 -27.14 5.14
N THR A 11 -2.11 -28.26 5.29
CA THR A 11 -1.93 -29.26 4.22
C THR A 11 -3.29 -29.58 3.61
N GLY A 12 -3.41 -29.45 2.28
CA GLY A 12 -4.66 -29.75 1.56
C GLY A 12 -5.51 -28.54 1.13
N GLN A 13 -5.14 -27.30 1.46
CA GLN A 13 -5.83 -26.12 0.93
C GLN A 13 -5.41 -25.74 -0.49
N PHE A 14 -4.17 -26.00 -0.84
CA PHE A 14 -3.56 -25.60 -2.11
C PHE A 14 -2.94 -26.81 -2.79
N MET A 15 -2.92 -26.77 -4.12
CA MET A 15 -2.15 -27.71 -4.92
C MET A 15 -0.66 -27.47 -4.69
N GLU A 16 0.02 -28.52 -4.27
CA GLU A 16 1.48 -28.48 -4.14
C GLU A 16 2.14 -28.58 -5.51
N LEU A 17 2.75 -27.51 -5.96
CA LEU A 17 3.54 -27.46 -7.16
C LEU A 17 5.02 -27.37 -6.74
N ASP A 18 5.81 -28.37 -7.09
CA ASP A 18 7.24 -28.33 -6.87
C ASP A 18 7.92 -27.28 -7.78
N LEU A 19 9.18 -27.00 -7.51
CA LEU A 19 9.95 -26.02 -8.29
C LEU A 19 10.07 -26.41 -9.76
N THR A 20 10.17 -27.71 -10.05
CA THR A 20 10.29 -28.25 -11.40
C THR A 20 9.01 -28.05 -12.18
N ALA A 21 7.85 -28.37 -11.59
CA ALA A 21 6.56 -28.14 -12.18
C ALA A 21 6.31 -26.64 -12.46
N ARG A 22 6.60 -25.76 -11.50
CA ARG A 22 6.44 -24.29 -11.67
C ARG A 22 7.30 -23.76 -12.83
N ARG A 23 8.53 -24.25 -12.96
CA ARG A 23 9.45 -23.86 -14.03
C ARG A 23 9.01 -24.39 -15.39
N ASN A 24 8.65 -25.67 -15.47
CA ASN A 24 8.23 -26.30 -16.72
C ASN A 24 6.90 -25.71 -17.26
N LEU A 25 6.00 -25.29 -16.36
CA LEU A 25 4.75 -24.60 -16.72
C LEU A 25 4.95 -23.09 -16.98
N GLU A 26 6.17 -22.57 -16.81
CA GLU A 26 6.50 -21.15 -17.01
C GLU A 26 5.49 -20.20 -16.31
N LEU A 27 5.11 -20.53 -15.06
CA LEU A 27 4.04 -19.80 -14.36
C LEU A 27 4.41 -18.34 -14.12
N THR A 28 5.63 -18.06 -13.66
CA THR A 28 6.05 -16.71 -13.24
C THR A 28 7.22 -16.16 -14.04
N GLU A 29 8.00 -17.03 -14.65
CA GLU A 29 9.17 -16.70 -15.48
C GLU A 29 9.37 -17.76 -16.57
N THR A 30 9.99 -17.35 -17.68
CA THR A 30 10.29 -18.27 -18.79
C THR A 30 11.46 -19.19 -18.43
N LEU A 31 11.44 -20.41 -18.98
CA LEU A 31 12.46 -21.42 -18.73
C LEU A 31 13.87 -20.98 -19.23
N ARG A 32 13.89 -20.31 -20.39
CA ARG A 32 15.11 -19.99 -21.12
C ARG A 32 15.80 -18.71 -20.64
N SER A 33 15.04 -17.60 -20.55
CA SER A 33 15.57 -16.28 -20.21
C SER A 33 15.37 -15.90 -18.75
N LYS A 34 14.56 -16.65 -18.00
CA LYS A 34 14.15 -16.33 -16.61
C LYS A 34 13.52 -14.93 -16.49
N GLU A 35 12.84 -14.51 -17.54
CA GLU A 35 12.12 -13.24 -17.59
C GLU A 35 10.64 -13.44 -17.31
N LYS A 36 9.99 -12.41 -16.73
CA LYS A 36 8.54 -12.38 -16.57
C LYS A 36 7.84 -12.39 -17.94
N LYS A 37 8.38 -11.68 -18.93
CA LYS A 37 7.79 -11.56 -20.27
C LYS A 37 7.75 -12.93 -20.96
N GLY A 38 6.57 -13.35 -21.40
CA GLY A 38 6.33 -14.66 -22.00
C GLY A 38 5.82 -15.72 -21.03
N SER A 39 5.83 -15.47 -19.71
CA SER A 39 5.25 -16.38 -18.71
C SER A 39 3.73 -16.28 -18.63
N LEU A 40 3.07 -17.26 -17.99
CA LEU A 40 1.63 -17.21 -17.74
C LEU A 40 1.26 -15.97 -16.91
N LEU A 41 2.05 -15.62 -15.87
CA LEU A 41 1.85 -14.41 -15.10
C LEU A 41 1.88 -13.15 -15.95
N TRP A 42 2.77 -13.06 -16.92
CA TRP A 42 2.85 -11.89 -17.79
C TRP A 42 1.59 -11.70 -18.65
N VAL A 43 1.00 -12.79 -19.14
CA VAL A 43 -0.24 -12.76 -19.94
C VAL A 43 -1.42 -12.30 -19.08
N LEU A 44 -1.52 -12.84 -17.86
CA LEU A 44 -2.66 -12.63 -16.96
C LEU A 44 -2.59 -11.32 -16.17
N ASP A 45 -1.38 -10.79 -15.93
CA ASP A 45 -1.20 -9.62 -15.06
C ASP A 45 -1.66 -8.33 -15.74
N LYS A 46 -2.92 -8.02 -15.54
CA LYS A 46 -3.57 -6.74 -15.87
C LYS A 46 -3.94 -5.95 -14.62
N THR A 47 -3.33 -6.31 -13.49
CA THR A 47 -3.62 -5.69 -12.19
C THR A 47 -3.30 -4.20 -12.18
N LYS A 48 -4.06 -3.43 -11.40
CA LYS A 48 -3.92 -1.97 -11.31
C LYS A 48 -3.16 -1.54 -10.05
N THR A 49 -2.91 -2.48 -9.14
CA THR A 49 -2.22 -2.20 -7.87
C THR A 49 -1.06 -3.17 -7.65
N PRO A 50 0.04 -2.73 -7.02
CA PRO A 50 1.16 -3.63 -6.70
C PRO A 50 0.75 -4.80 -5.80
N MET A 51 -0.16 -4.57 -4.86
CA MET A 51 -0.73 -5.60 -3.99
C MET A 51 -1.50 -6.65 -4.80
N GLY A 52 -2.31 -6.21 -5.77
CA GLY A 52 -3.02 -7.09 -6.69
C GLY A 52 -2.08 -7.97 -7.52
N ALA A 53 -0.98 -7.41 -8.02
CA ALA A 53 0.03 -8.17 -8.75
C ALA A 53 0.68 -9.27 -7.89
N ARG A 54 0.99 -8.97 -6.62
CA ARG A 54 1.50 -9.98 -5.68
C ARG A 54 0.45 -11.04 -5.35
N CYS A 55 -0.80 -10.64 -5.19
CA CYS A 55 -1.91 -11.57 -4.95
C CYS A 55 -2.08 -12.52 -6.14
N LEU A 56 -2.11 -12.01 -7.37
CA LEU A 56 -2.22 -12.82 -8.59
C LEU A 56 -1.07 -13.81 -8.72
N ARG A 57 0.17 -13.35 -8.48
CA ARG A 57 1.35 -14.23 -8.48
C ARG A 57 1.20 -15.34 -7.45
N SER A 58 0.79 -15.01 -6.23
CA SER A 58 0.56 -16.00 -5.17
C SER A 58 -0.51 -17.04 -5.55
N TRP A 59 -1.56 -16.61 -6.26
CA TRP A 59 -2.61 -17.53 -6.73
C TRP A 59 -2.13 -18.49 -7.81
N LEU A 60 -1.25 -18.05 -8.69
CA LEU A 60 -0.64 -18.92 -9.70
C LEU A 60 0.34 -19.92 -9.09
N GLU A 61 1.12 -19.48 -8.09
CA GLU A 61 2.08 -20.34 -7.41
C GLU A 61 1.41 -21.35 -6.47
N ARG A 62 0.17 -21.07 -6.01
CA ARG A 62 -0.60 -21.88 -5.06
C ARG A 62 -2.08 -21.98 -5.48
N PRO A 63 -2.38 -22.80 -6.49
CA PRO A 63 -3.77 -23.01 -6.92
C PRO A 63 -4.62 -23.62 -5.82
N LEU A 64 -5.90 -23.23 -5.76
CA LEU A 64 -6.85 -23.80 -4.82
C LEU A 64 -7.24 -25.23 -5.21
N LEU A 65 -7.48 -26.09 -4.21
CA LEU A 65 -8.05 -27.42 -4.40
C LEU A 65 -9.56 -27.45 -4.16
N SER A 66 -10.07 -26.58 -3.28
CA SER A 66 -11.49 -26.54 -2.95
C SER A 66 -12.33 -26.04 -4.12
N VAL A 67 -13.18 -26.88 -4.67
CA VAL A 67 -14.14 -26.54 -5.72
C VAL A 67 -15.03 -25.38 -5.31
N THR A 68 -15.53 -25.39 -4.07
CA THR A 68 -16.35 -24.28 -3.54
C THR A 68 -15.62 -22.94 -3.56
N ALA A 69 -14.36 -22.90 -3.15
CA ALA A 69 -13.57 -21.70 -3.16
C ALA A 69 -13.24 -21.21 -4.59
N ILE A 70 -13.02 -22.15 -5.51
CA ILE A 70 -12.83 -21.86 -6.94
C ILE A 70 -14.11 -21.27 -7.52
N CYS A 71 -15.26 -21.92 -7.29
CA CYS A 71 -16.55 -21.42 -7.77
C CYS A 71 -16.88 -20.02 -7.22
N LYS A 72 -16.57 -19.73 -5.95
CA LYS A 72 -16.74 -18.38 -5.39
C LYS A 72 -15.90 -17.33 -6.10
N ARG A 73 -14.65 -17.65 -6.48
CA ARG A 73 -13.82 -16.74 -7.26
C ARG A 73 -14.37 -16.55 -8.67
N ASN A 74 -14.74 -17.63 -9.32
CA ASN A 74 -15.28 -17.58 -10.68
C ASN A 74 -16.59 -16.80 -10.74
N SER A 75 -17.48 -16.94 -9.75
CA SER A 75 -18.71 -16.14 -9.65
C SER A 75 -18.42 -14.64 -9.53
N ALA A 76 -17.40 -14.26 -8.75
CA ALA A 76 -17.01 -12.86 -8.65
C ALA A 76 -16.45 -12.31 -9.98
N VAL A 77 -15.67 -13.11 -10.68
CA VAL A 77 -15.18 -12.76 -12.02
C VAL A 77 -16.34 -12.63 -13.00
N ALA A 78 -17.29 -13.57 -13.00
CA ALA A 78 -18.49 -13.53 -13.85
C ALA A 78 -19.29 -12.24 -13.64
N ALA A 79 -19.56 -11.87 -12.37
CA ALA A 79 -20.26 -10.63 -12.05
C ALA A 79 -19.54 -9.37 -12.58
N LEU A 80 -18.21 -9.33 -12.54
CA LEU A 80 -17.41 -8.24 -13.09
C LEU A 80 -17.35 -8.25 -14.63
N VAL A 81 -17.49 -9.42 -15.26
CA VAL A 81 -17.53 -9.55 -16.73
C VAL A 81 -18.89 -9.12 -17.27
N GLU A 82 -19.97 -9.48 -16.59
CA GLU A 82 -21.35 -9.16 -16.97
C GLU A 82 -21.61 -7.64 -16.92
N ASP A 83 -21.08 -6.95 -15.91
CA ASP A 83 -21.24 -5.51 -15.78
C ASP A 83 -19.94 -4.77 -16.07
N THR A 84 -19.75 -4.44 -17.35
CA THR A 84 -18.54 -3.73 -17.81
C THR A 84 -18.44 -2.33 -17.23
N ILE A 85 -19.54 -1.61 -17.04
CA ILE A 85 -19.53 -0.24 -16.51
C ILE A 85 -19.06 -0.24 -15.07
N GLN A 86 -19.67 -1.08 -14.21
CA GLN A 86 -19.27 -1.18 -12.80
C GLN A 86 -17.83 -1.69 -12.65
N ARG A 87 -17.39 -2.59 -13.52
CA ARG A 87 -15.99 -3.04 -13.55
C ARG A 87 -15.03 -1.90 -13.83
N GLU A 88 -15.28 -1.07 -14.85
CA GLU A 88 -14.41 0.05 -15.20
C GLU A 88 -14.42 1.14 -14.11
N GLU A 89 -15.55 1.41 -13.48
CA GLU A 89 -15.63 2.32 -12.34
C GLU A 89 -14.83 1.81 -11.13
N LEU A 90 -14.91 0.51 -10.84
CA LEU A 90 -14.09 -0.11 -9.79
C LEU A 90 -12.59 -0.05 -10.12
N ILE A 91 -12.21 -0.28 -11.38
CA ILE A 91 -10.83 -0.13 -11.85
C ILE A 91 -10.36 1.31 -11.67
N ALA A 92 -11.19 2.29 -12.04
CA ALA A 92 -10.87 3.70 -11.88
C ALA A 92 -10.66 4.07 -10.40
N ALA A 93 -11.54 3.59 -9.50
CA ALA A 93 -11.40 3.79 -8.05
C ALA A 93 -10.10 3.20 -7.47
N MET A 94 -9.65 2.05 -7.98
CA MET A 94 -8.40 1.41 -7.56
C MET A 94 -7.15 2.02 -8.21
N THR A 95 -7.30 2.79 -9.28
CA THR A 95 -6.15 3.35 -10.00
C THR A 95 -5.40 4.35 -9.15
N GLY A 96 -4.08 4.17 -9.05
CA GLY A 96 -3.21 4.99 -8.21
C GLY A 96 -3.36 4.72 -6.71
N LEU A 97 -4.01 3.62 -6.31
CA LEU A 97 -3.94 3.14 -4.93
C LEU A 97 -2.50 2.71 -4.63
N GLY A 98 -1.89 3.36 -3.64
CA GLY A 98 -0.52 3.11 -3.23
C GLY A 98 -0.30 1.71 -2.67
N ASP A 99 0.96 1.30 -2.57
CA ASP A 99 1.34 0.01 -2.00
C ASP A 99 1.28 0.03 -0.46
N MET A 100 0.08 -0.07 0.09
CA MET A 100 -0.16 -0.03 1.54
C MET A 100 0.59 -1.14 2.29
N GLU A 101 0.67 -2.33 1.73
CA GLU A 101 1.37 -3.46 2.35
C GLU A 101 2.86 -3.16 2.56
N ARG A 102 3.49 -2.55 1.55
CA ARG A 102 4.90 -2.15 1.61
C ARG A 102 5.13 -0.99 2.58
N LEU A 103 4.21 -0.03 2.62
CA LEU A 103 4.24 1.09 3.56
C LEU A 103 4.11 0.60 5.00
N ILE A 104 3.17 -0.28 5.28
CA ILE A 104 3.01 -0.90 6.61
C ILE A 104 4.27 -1.69 6.99
N GLY A 105 4.86 -2.43 6.05
CA GLY A 105 6.13 -3.10 6.30
C GLY A 105 7.22 -2.13 6.76
N ARG A 106 7.37 -0.97 6.10
CA ARG A 106 8.35 0.07 6.49
C ARG A 106 8.05 0.66 7.87
N ILE A 107 6.78 0.86 8.20
CA ILE A 107 6.35 1.34 9.51
C ILE A 107 6.73 0.34 10.61
N VAL A 108 6.42 -0.94 10.41
CA VAL A 108 6.74 -2.01 11.36
C VAL A 108 8.25 -2.17 11.58
N TYR A 109 9.04 -1.95 10.52
CA TYR A 109 10.51 -1.97 10.62
C TYR A 109 11.12 -0.66 11.16
N GLY A 110 10.32 0.37 11.43
CA GLY A 110 10.80 1.66 11.92
C GLY A 110 11.61 2.47 10.90
N THR A 111 11.44 2.16 9.60
CA THR A 111 12.15 2.82 8.49
C THR A 111 11.28 3.80 7.72
N ALA A 112 10.01 3.93 8.09
CA ALA A 112 9.08 4.85 7.47
C ALA A 112 9.39 6.31 7.84
N GLY A 113 9.32 7.19 6.85
CA GLY A 113 9.45 8.63 7.02
C GLY A 113 8.12 9.37 6.83
N GLY A 114 8.14 10.70 6.93
CA GLY A 114 6.96 11.54 6.74
C GLY A 114 6.28 11.33 5.38
N ARG A 115 7.06 11.17 4.30
CA ARG A 115 6.52 10.88 2.95
C ARG A 115 5.82 9.54 2.85
N ASP A 116 6.28 8.52 3.59
CA ASP A 116 5.60 7.24 3.62
C ASP A 116 4.25 7.35 4.31
N MET A 117 4.16 8.14 5.39
CA MET A 117 2.91 8.43 6.08
C MET A 117 1.95 9.22 5.20
N ALA A 118 2.41 10.25 4.47
CA ALA A 118 1.60 10.98 3.51
C ALA A 118 1.10 10.07 2.37
N SER A 119 1.95 9.17 1.86
CA SER A 119 1.57 8.18 0.85
C SER A 119 0.54 7.18 1.38
N LEU A 120 0.65 6.76 2.65
CA LEU A 120 -0.34 5.90 3.29
C LEU A 120 -1.68 6.62 3.44
N ARG A 121 -1.68 7.89 3.88
CA ARG A 121 -2.88 8.72 3.94
C ARG A 121 -3.56 8.81 2.58
N ALA A 122 -2.82 9.15 1.53
CA ALA A 122 -3.36 9.24 0.18
C ALA A 122 -3.94 7.92 -0.34
N ALA A 123 -3.40 6.77 0.10
CA ALA A 123 -3.98 5.47 -0.21
C ALA A 123 -5.27 5.22 0.58
N ILE A 124 -5.32 5.58 1.86
CA ILE A 124 -6.50 5.46 2.73
C ILE A 124 -7.65 6.32 2.19
N GLU A 125 -7.39 7.55 1.77
CA GLU A 125 -8.38 8.48 1.20
C GLU A 125 -9.10 7.93 -0.05
N LYS A 126 -8.54 6.92 -0.72
CA LYS A 126 -9.18 6.23 -1.86
C LYS A 126 -10.08 5.06 -1.45
N LEU A 127 -9.93 4.52 -0.25
CA LEU A 127 -10.69 3.34 0.18
C LEU A 127 -12.21 3.55 0.20
N PRO A 128 -12.75 4.70 0.63
CA PRO A 128 -14.18 4.95 0.56
C PRO A 128 -14.76 4.85 -0.85
N ALA A 129 -14.04 5.34 -1.86
CA ALA A 129 -14.47 5.22 -3.26
C ALA A 129 -14.49 3.76 -3.73
N VAL A 130 -13.48 2.97 -3.37
CA VAL A 130 -13.44 1.52 -3.64
C VAL A 130 -14.59 0.80 -2.92
N ALA A 131 -14.84 1.15 -1.67
CA ALA A 131 -15.95 0.60 -0.88
C ALA A 131 -17.31 0.87 -1.53
N ALA A 132 -17.55 2.10 -1.96
CA ALA A 132 -18.79 2.50 -2.64
C ALA A 132 -19.02 1.73 -3.95
N GLN A 133 -17.96 1.48 -4.73
CA GLN A 133 -18.10 0.66 -5.95
C GLN A 133 -18.40 -0.81 -5.62
N LEU A 134 -17.80 -1.36 -4.56
CA LEU A 134 -18.08 -2.73 -4.14
C LEU A 134 -19.51 -2.92 -3.60
N GLU A 135 -20.17 -1.89 -3.07
CA GLU A 135 -21.56 -1.94 -2.60
C GLU A 135 -22.57 -2.26 -3.70
N ARG A 136 -22.23 -1.96 -4.94
CA ARG A 136 -23.08 -2.25 -6.11
C ARG A 136 -23.19 -3.74 -6.41
N PHE A 137 -22.29 -4.56 -5.86
CA PHE A 137 -22.29 -6.01 -6.03
C PHE A 137 -22.99 -6.68 -4.83
N SER A 138 -24.21 -7.14 -5.03
CA SER A 138 -25.10 -7.62 -3.96
C SER A 138 -24.78 -9.02 -3.44
N ALA A 139 -24.00 -9.83 -4.17
CA ALA A 139 -23.83 -11.24 -3.84
C ALA A 139 -22.39 -11.72 -3.96
N GLY A 140 -22.15 -12.90 -3.36
CA GLY A 140 -20.93 -13.68 -3.55
C GLY A 140 -19.69 -13.08 -2.88
N ARG A 141 -18.54 -13.30 -3.49
CA ARG A 141 -17.24 -12.92 -2.94
C ARG A 141 -17.02 -11.41 -2.89
N LEU A 142 -17.61 -10.64 -3.82
CA LEU A 142 -17.48 -9.17 -3.84
C LEU A 142 -18.18 -8.54 -2.64
N ALA A 143 -19.37 -9.00 -2.30
CA ALA A 143 -20.08 -8.57 -1.09
C ALA A 143 -19.33 -8.97 0.21
N GLU A 144 -18.69 -10.12 0.23
CA GLU A 144 -17.83 -10.53 1.36
C GLU A 144 -16.63 -9.56 1.50
N LEU A 145 -15.97 -9.23 0.39
CA LEU A 145 -14.86 -8.28 0.37
C LEU A 145 -15.29 -6.90 0.84
N ARG A 146 -16.46 -6.43 0.40
CA ARG A 146 -17.00 -5.14 0.88
C ARG A 146 -17.20 -5.11 2.39
N ARG A 147 -17.75 -6.18 2.97
CA ARG A 147 -17.96 -6.29 4.43
C ARG A 147 -16.65 -6.35 5.23
N GLN A 148 -15.59 -6.88 4.62
CA GLN A 148 -14.27 -6.99 5.23
C GLN A 148 -13.41 -5.74 5.02
N LEU A 149 -13.77 -4.88 4.08
CA LEU A 149 -13.03 -3.66 3.78
C LEU A 149 -13.35 -2.60 4.83
N ASP A 150 -12.33 -2.26 5.62
CA ASP A 150 -12.31 -1.11 6.51
C ASP A 150 -11.71 0.08 5.76
N THR A 151 -12.36 1.24 5.82
CA THR A 151 -11.91 2.46 5.16
C THR A 151 -10.80 3.19 5.92
N LEU A 152 -10.53 2.80 7.17
CA LEU A 152 -9.44 3.31 8.00
C LEU A 152 -9.47 4.84 8.18
N ASP A 153 -10.69 5.42 8.24
CA ASP A 153 -10.88 6.88 8.30
C ASP A 153 -10.25 7.49 9.56
N ASP A 154 -10.26 6.78 10.68
CA ASP A 154 -9.62 7.15 11.93
C ASP A 154 -8.09 7.27 11.78
N ILE A 155 -7.48 6.30 11.13
CA ILE A 155 -6.02 6.29 10.85
C ILE A 155 -5.66 7.40 9.87
N GLY A 156 -6.42 7.54 8.79
CA GLY A 156 -6.27 8.61 7.81
C GLY A 156 -6.35 9.98 8.44
N GLY A 157 -7.38 10.22 9.26
CA GLY A 157 -7.58 11.46 10.01
C GLY A 157 -6.44 11.74 10.99
N ARG A 158 -5.95 10.71 11.69
CA ARG A 158 -4.82 10.85 12.61
C ARG A 158 -3.52 11.22 11.87
N ILE A 159 -3.24 10.60 10.74
CA ILE A 159 -2.06 10.95 9.93
C ILE A 159 -2.19 12.38 9.41
N ALA A 160 -3.36 12.79 8.93
CA ALA A 160 -3.62 14.15 8.46
C ALA A 160 -3.44 15.21 9.54
N ALA A 161 -3.81 14.90 10.79
CA ALA A 161 -3.63 15.81 11.91
C ALA A 161 -2.16 15.98 12.29
N VAL A 162 -1.35 14.92 12.19
CA VAL A 162 0.05 14.89 12.66
C VAL A 162 1.04 15.33 11.59
N ILE A 163 0.89 14.82 10.36
CA ILE A 163 1.88 14.98 9.30
C ILE A 163 1.48 16.14 8.38
N CYS A 164 2.44 17.00 8.06
CA CYS A 164 2.23 18.07 7.08
C CYS A 164 1.94 17.49 5.68
N ASP A 165 1.35 18.30 4.79
CA ASP A 165 0.92 17.82 3.47
C ASP A 165 2.10 17.49 2.56
N GLU A 166 3.19 18.24 2.66
CA GLU A 166 4.42 18.03 1.90
C GLU A 166 5.60 17.79 2.85
N PRO A 167 5.73 16.57 3.41
CA PRO A 167 6.81 16.28 4.34
C PRO A 167 8.17 16.22 3.60
N PRO A 168 9.25 16.64 4.25
CA PRO A 168 10.60 16.60 3.71
C PRO A 168 11.02 15.15 3.39
N PHE A 169 12.07 15.03 2.57
CA PHE A 169 12.55 13.71 2.14
C PHE A 169 13.11 12.89 3.30
N SER A 170 13.87 13.54 4.17
CA SER A 170 14.55 12.90 5.30
C SER A 170 13.97 13.36 6.64
N VAL A 171 13.80 12.41 7.56
CA VAL A 171 13.42 12.72 8.95
C VAL A 171 14.45 13.65 9.61
N ARG A 172 15.73 13.59 9.18
CA ARG A 172 16.81 14.46 9.69
C ARG A 172 16.64 15.93 9.37
N GLU A 173 15.92 16.26 8.30
CA GLU A 173 15.61 17.64 7.92
C GLU A 173 14.60 18.29 8.88
N GLY A 174 13.87 17.50 9.65
CA GLY A 174 12.78 17.98 10.52
C GLY A 174 11.58 18.49 9.73
N GLY A 175 10.63 19.15 10.41
CA GLY A 175 9.52 19.84 9.74
C GLY A 175 8.39 18.93 9.18
N PHE A 176 8.38 17.65 9.44
CA PHE A 176 7.34 16.73 8.97
C PHE A 176 6.10 16.70 9.87
N ILE A 177 6.17 17.15 11.12
CA ILE A 177 5.02 17.31 11.99
C ILE A 177 4.31 18.62 11.63
N ARG A 178 2.98 18.60 11.56
CA ARG A 178 2.16 19.78 11.29
C ARG A 178 2.30 20.81 12.40
N ASP A 179 2.37 22.10 12.04
CA ASP A 179 2.38 23.19 13.00
C ASP A 179 1.07 23.21 13.79
N GLY A 180 1.15 23.45 15.11
CA GLY A 180 -0.01 23.42 16.01
C GLY A 180 -0.43 22.04 16.51
N TYR A 181 0.27 20.97 16.13
CA TYR A 181 -0.04 19.63 16.62
C TYR A 181 0.58 19.35 18.00
N ASP A 182 1.81 19.81 18.20
CA ASP A 182 2.56 19.61 19.46
C ASP A 182 3.23 20.92 19.88
N GLU A 183 2.80 21.46 21.03
CA GLU A 183 3.27 22.76 21.53
C GLU A 183 4.77 22.79 21.81
N GLU A 184 5.37 21.68 22.24
CA GLU A 184 6.80 21.62 22.52
C GLU A 184 7.62 21.60 21.21
N VAL A 185 7.14 20.90 20.19
CA VAL A 185 7.76 20.93 18.85
C VAL A 185 7.70 22.34 18.27
N ASP A 186 6.57 23.01 18.39
CA ASP A 186 6.40 24.38 17.88
C ASP A 186 7.28 25.38 18.67
N ARG A 187 7.37 25.24 19.98
CA ARG A 187 8.26 26.02 20.81
C ARG A 187 9.73 25.85 20.41
N LEU A 188 10.18 24.60 20.21
CA LEU A 188 11.55 24.31 19.79
C LEU A 188 11.84 24.89 18.39
N ARG A 189 10.89 24.82 17.46
CA ARG A 189 11.00 25.47 16.14
C ARG A 189 11.14 26.98 16.24
N HIS A 190 10.38 27.61 17.15
CA HIS A 190 10.45 29.03 17.39
C HIS A 190 11.84 29.45 17.91
N ILE A 191 12.39 28.68 18.85
CA ILE A 191 13.74 28.91 19.41
C ILE A 191 14.80 28.78 18.30
N LEU A 192 14.70 27.72 17.45
CA LEU A 192 15.64 27.52 16.34
C LEU A 192 15.59 28.67 15.30
N LYS A 193 14.39 29.12 14.93
CA LYS A 193 14.21 30.25 14.02
C LYS A 193 14.67 31.55 14.64
N GLY A 194 14.39 31.80 15.92
CA GLY A 194 14.80 33.00 16.66
C GLY A 194 16.31 33.07 16.91
N GLY A 195 16.95 31.92 17.20
CA GLY A 195 18.40 31.83 17.39
C GLY A 195 19.19 32.19 16.13
N THR A 196 18.69 31.82 14.95
CA THR A 196 19.34 32.18 13.66
C THR A 196 19.33 33.71 13.41
N VAL A 197 18.29 34.40 13.85
CA VAL A 197 18.17 35.87 13.70
C VAL A 197 19.08 36.61 14.67
N SER A 198 19.28 36.09 15.90
CA SER A 198 20.15 36.74 16.89
C SER A 198 21.62 36.74 16.53
N TYR A 199 22.11 35.77 15.79
CA TYR A 199 23.52 35.73 15.37
C TYR A 199 23.84 36.64 14.17
N THR A 200 22.87 37.04 13.38
CA THR A 200 23.09 37.96 12.26
C THR A 200 23.21 39.46 12.67
N HIS A 201 22.82 39.80 13.90
CA HIS A 201 22.91 41.18 14.41
C HIS A 201 24.09 41.47 15.35
N LEU A 202 24.92 40.47 15.63
CA LEU A 202 26.19 40.71 16.34
C LEU A 202 27.28 41.10 15.35
N THR A 203 27.17 42.30 14.80
CA THR A 203 28.32 42.97 14.18
C THR A 203 29.25 43.39 15.31
N LEU A 204 30.43 42.78 15.38
CA LEU A 204 31.53 43.23 16.22
C LEU A 204 31.87 44.69 15.86
N PRO A 205 32.02 45.62 16.84
CA PRO A 205 32.49 46.94 16.55
C PRO A 205 33.92 46.84 16.04
N THR A 206 34.14 47.19 14.79
CA THR A 206 35.48 47.42 14.21
C THR A 206 36.07 48.61 14.92
N THR A 207 36.97 48.42 15.89
CA THR A 207 37.85 49.44 16.38
C THR A 207 38.86 49.75 15.28
N SER A 208 38.64 50.86 14.60
CA SER A 208 39.68 51.49 13.76
C SER A 208 40.76 52.09 14.66
N ARG A 209 41.99 51.71 14.44
CA ARG A 209 43.18 52.52 14.70
C ARG A 209 43.96 52.70 13.42
#